data_578a56579a302e04084c0b1a8c570bc3
#
_entry.id   578a56579a302e04084c0b1a8c570bc3
#
_cell.length_a   1.000
_cell.length_b   1.000
_cell.length_c   1.000
_cell.angle_alpha   90.00
_cell.angle_beta   90.00
_cell.angle_gamma   90.00
#
_symmetry.space_group_name_H-M   'P 1'
#
loop_
_entity.id
_entity.type
_entity.pdbx_description
1 polymer ?
#
loop_
_entity_poly.entity_id
_entity_poly.type
_entity_poly.pdbx_seq_one_letter_code
_entity_poly.pdbx_strand_id
1 'polypeptide(L)'
;MGALAAALFGAVVVLLVQAPVPATSGPSGAALTGPESVPHSHIAVAGSGGPVPVGGLSSTVGGYTLVVTGTSPFAFHVQGPDGAPVTRYALVHEKPLHLIVVRRDLSGFQHVHPSLVPDGTWTVPLALPAPGPYRVFADFTALDAAGRQNAVVLGADVPPSTPVAPAPSAPASASPAGPSVPTGPSTVDGLTVSSEGALRVGVAEPLLFRVTRAGVPVAVQPYLGAYGHLTMLRETDLAYLHIHPEPGLADGAAKFWVAAPSAGTFRMFLDYQVDGAVHTAQFTVAVS
;
A
#
# COMPACT_ATOMS: atom_id res chain seq x y z
N MET A 1 25.58 26.86 74.28
CA MET A 1 24.87 25.81 75.07
C MET A 1 23.52 25.62 74.40
N GLY A 2 23.34 24.62 73.60
CA GLY A 2 22.14 24.33 72.89
C GLY A 2 21.87 22.83 72.91
N ALA A 3 20.76 22.44 73.45
CA ALA A 3 20.36 21.04 73.58
C ALA A 3 19.74 20.51 72.33
N LEU A 4 20.22 19.39 71.80
CA LEU A 4 19.58 18.58 70.74
C LEU A 4 18.41 17.79 71.40
N ALA A 5 17.23 17.94 70.77
CA ALA A 5 16.09 17.04 71.01
C ALA A 5 15.98 16.07 69.83
N ALA A 6 16.17 14.78 70.15
CA ALA A 6 15.95 13.69 69.16
C ALA A 6 14.47 13.24 69.22
N ALA A 7 13.74 13.31 68.12
CA ALA A 7 12.41 12.75 68.02
C ALA A 7 12.48 11.34 67.41
N LEU A 8 12.04 10.34 68.17
CA LEU A 8 11.87 8.95 67.68
C LEU A 8 10.53 8.80 67.02
N PHE A 9 10.53 8.49 65.71
CA PHE A 9 9.34 8.07 64.93
C PHE A 9 9.23 6.55 64.98
N GLY A 10 8.24 6.06 65.71
CA GLY A 10 7.87 4.65 65.71
C GLY A 10 7.09 4.28 64.45
N ALA A 11 7.60 3.33 63.66
CA ALA A 11 6.88 2.75 62.54
C ALA A 11 5.91 1.67 63.06
N VAL A 12 4.61 1.86 62.82
CA VAL A 12 3.58 0.83 63.05
C VAL A 12 3.45 0.03 61.75
N VAL A 13 3.87 -1.24 61.78
CA VAL A 13 3.66 -2.20 60.71
C VAL A 13 2.28 -2.85 60.92
N VAL A 14 1.33 -2.53 60.00
CA VAL A 14 0.04 -3.24 59.95
C VAL A 14 0.17 -4.39 58.98
N LEU A 15 0.19 -5.61 59.47
CA LEU A 15 0.06 -6.83 58.66
C LEU A 15 -1.41 -7.01 58.27
N LEU A 16 -1.73 -6.79 57.02
CA LEU A 16 -2.99 -7.19 56.41
C LEU A 16 -2.88 -8.65 55.92
N VAL A 17 -3.54 -9.55 56.64
CA VAL A 17 -3.74 -10.93 56.19
C VAL A 17 -4.82 -10.93 55.09
N GLN A 18 -4.45 -11.21 53.87
CA GLN A 18 -5.38 -11.40 52.77
C GLN A 18 -5.84 -12.87 52.73
N ALA A 19 -7.16 -13.08 52.80
CA ALA A 19 -7.79 -14.38 52.57
C ALA A 19 -7.74 -14.75 51.08
N PRO A 20 -7.62 -16.04 50.70
CA PRO A 20 -7.59 -16.46 49.33
C PRO A 20 -8.98 -16.34 48.68
N VAL A 21 -9.06 -15.64 47.55
CA VAL A 21 -10.24 -15.57 46.65
C VAL A 21 -10.23 -16.80 45.75
N PRO A 22 -11.36 -17.51 45.57
CA PRO A 22 -11.42 -18.65 44.67
C PRO A 22 -11.29 -18.18 43.20
N ALA A 23 -10.43 -18.87 42.41
CA ALA A 23 -10.26 -18.66 41.00
C ALA A 23 -11.52 -19.04 40.21
N THR A 24 -12.20 -18.05 39.64
CA THR A 24 -13.16 -18.28 38.58
C THR A 24 -12.42 -18.25 37.26
N SER A 25 -12.42 -19.36 36.55
CA SER A 25 -11.93 -19.48 35.18
C SER A 25 -12.83 -18.69 34.21
N GLY A 26 -12.42 -17.47 33.91
CA GLY A 26 -12.96 -16.65 32.78
C GLY A 26 -12.11 -16.83 31.53
N PRO A 27 -12.66 -16.62 30.34
CA PRO A 27 -11.93 -16.84 29.10
C PRO A 27 -10.73 -15.89 28.96
N SER A 28 -9.62 -16.41 28.44
CA SER A 28 -8.38 -15.68 28.17
C SER A 28 -8.63 -14.32 27.54
N GLY A 29 -8.35 -13.27 28.32
CA GLY A 29 -8.33 -11.90 27.82
C GLY A 29 -7.15 -11.71 26.89
N ALA A 30 -7.44 -11.27 25.69
CA ALA A 30 -6.46 -10.80 24.73
C ALA A 30 -5.65 -9.65 25.35
N ALA A 31 -4.34 -9.73 25.25
CA ALA A 31 -3.43 -8.65 25.60
C ALA A 31 -3.75 -7.43 24.71
N LEU A 32 -4.02 -6.28 25.35
CA LEU A 32 -4.12 -5.00 24.66
C LEU A 32 -2.71 -4.58 24.23
N THR A 33 -2.33 -4.95 23.03
CA THR A 33 -1.21 -4.34 22.33
C THR A 33 -1.66 -2.96 21.83
N GLY A 34 -0.73 -1.98 21.77
CA GLY A 34 -0.95 -0.59 21.33
C GLY A 34 -1.56 -0.47 19.93
N PRO A 35 -1.70 0.75 19.36
CA PRO A 35 -2.47 0.96 18.13
C PRO A 35 -1.85 0.15 16.99
N GLU A 36 -2.31 -1.09 16.86
CA GLU A 36 -2.02 -1.92 15.69
C GLU A 36 -2.66 -1.24 14.49
N SER A 37 -1.84 -0.94 13.50
CA SER A 37 -2.30 -0.65 12.16
C SER A 37 -3.19 -1.82 11.72
N VAL A 38 -4.51 -1.58 11.71
CA VAL A 38 -5.47 -2.58 11.22
C VAL A 38 -5.05 -2.92 9.80
N PRO A 39 -4.88 -4.20 9.43
CA PRO A 39 -4.57 -4.56 8.06
C PRO A 39 -5.71 -4.07 7.17
N HIS A 40 -5.46 -3.02 6.37
CA HIS A 40 -6.42 -2.57 5.37
C HIS A 40 -6.38 -3.58 4.22
N SER A 41 -7.21 -4.61 4.34
CA SER A 41 -7.28 -5.67 3.34
C SER A 41 -8.13 -5.21 2.16
N HIS A 42 -7.51 -4.73 1.12
CA HIS A 42 -8.10 -4.65 -0.22
C HIS A 42 -8.11 -6.03 -0.90
N ILE A 43 -7.54 -7.05 -0.26
CA ILE A 43 -7.61 -8.44 -0.69
C ILE A 43 -8.67 -9.12 0.16
N ALA A 44 -9.66 -9.74 -0.49
CA ALA A 44 -10.56 -10.67 0.17
C ALA A 44 -9.72 -11.73 0.90
N VAL A 45 -9.96 -11.88 2.20
CA VAL A 45 -9.27 -12.86 3.05
C VAL A 45 -9.25 -14.20 2.33
N ALA A 46 -8.08 -14.83 2.25
CA ALA A 46 -7.91 -16.15 1.69
C ALA A 46 -8.96 -17.11 2.28
N GLY A 47 -9.91 -17.55 1.45
CA GLY A 47 -10.99 -18.49 1.86
C GLY A 47 -12.41 -18.11 1.47
N SER A 48 -12.69 -16.89 1.03
CA SER A 48 -14.08 -16.47 0.75
C SER A 48 -14.58 -16.71 -0.68
N GLY A 49 -13.76 -17.22 -1.60
CA GLY A 49 -14.19 -17.57 -2.98
C GLY A 49 -14.89 -16.47 -3.78
N GLY A 50 -14.84 -15.23 -3.30
CA GLY A 50 -15.44 -14.08 -3.95
C GLY A 50 -14.49 -13.42 -4.97
N PRO A 51 -15.01 -12.57 -5.88
CA PRO A 51 -14.18 -11.84 -6.83
C PRO A 51 -13.19 -10.94 -6.08
N VAL A 52 -11.92 -10.97 -6.52
CA VAL A 52 -10.87 -10.08 -6.01
C VAL A 52 -11.20 -8.66 -6.43
N PRO A 53 -11.38 -7.71 -5.48
CA PRO A 53 -11.72 -6.34 -5.83
C PRO A 53 -10.56 -5.67 -6.58
N VAL A 54 -10.91 -4.92 -7.61
CA VAL A 54 -9.98 -4.03 -8.32
C VAL A 54 -10.38 -2.59 -8.09
N GLY A 55 -9.38 -1.71 -7.96
CA GLY A 55 -9.59 -0.29 -7.77
C GLY A 55 -9.26 0.54 -9.00
N GLY A 56 -9.47 1.84 -8.91
CA GLY A 56 -8.95 2.82 -9.83
C GLY A 56 -9.56 2.85 -11.24
N LEU A 57 -10.58 2.05 -11.53
CA LEU A 57 -11.27 2.11 -12.83
C LEU A 57 -12.20 3.31 -12.93
N SER A 58 -12.71 3.79 -11.81
CA SER A 58 -13.62 4.93 -11.72
C SER A 58 -13.01 6.06 -10.90
N SER A 59 -13.37 7.30 -11.24
CA SER A 59 -13.08 8.48 -10.41
C SER A 59 -14.04 8.62 -9.23
N THR A 60 -15.11 7.81 -9.18
CA THR A 60 -16.09 7.83 -8.11
C THR A 60 -16.37 6.40 -7.62
N VAL A 61 -16.19 6.16 -6.33
CA VAL A 61 -16.47 4.88 -5.65
C VAL A 61 -17.00 5.17 -4.24
N GLY A 62 -18.09 4.51 -3.84
CA GLY A 62 -18.62 4.63 -2.48
C GLY A 62 -19.03 6.05 -2.06
N GLY A 63 -19.33 6.92 -3.01
CA GLY A 63 -19.64 8.33 -2.77
C GLY A 63 -18.40 9.24 -2.71
N TYR A 64 -17.19 8.70 -2.75
CA TYR A 64 -15.95 9.48 -2.86
C TYR A 64 -15.63 9.75 -4.32
N THR A 65 -15.21 10.96 -4.65
CA THR A 65 -14.87 11.36 -6.02
C THR A 65 -13.50 12.06 -6.06
N LEU A 66 -12.61 11.59 -6.93
CA LEU A 66 -11.32 12.22 -7.20
C LEU A 66 -11.52 13.36 -8.21
N VAL A 67 -11.20 14.58 -7.82
CA VAL A 67 -11.32 15.78 -8.65
C VAL A 67 -9.95 16.40 -8.85
N VAL A 68 -9.42 16.30 -10.07
CA VAL A 68 -8.14 16.95 -10.45
C VAL A 68 -8.39 18.44 -10.67
N THR A 69 -7.61 19.30 -9.99
CA THR A 69 -7.77 20.75 -10.01
C THR A 69 -6.60 21.50 -10.63
N GLY A 70 -5.44 20.85 -10.75
CA GLY A 70 -4.24 21.44 -11.33
C GLY A 70 -3.27 20.39 -11.84
N THR A 71 -2.42 20.77 -12.80
CA THR A 71 -1.42 19.87 -13.41
C THR A 71 0.03 20.31 -13.16
N SER A 72 0.27 21.54 -12.71
CA SER A 72 1.61 22.07 -12.42
C SER A 72 1.57 23.15 -11.31
N PRO A 73 1.84 22.82 -10.04
CA PRO A 73 1.98 21.47 -9.50
C PRO A 73 0.71 20.65 -9.69
N PHE A 74 0.84 19.32 -9.67
CA PHE A 74 -0.34 18.46 -9.72
C PHE A 74 -1.14 18.65 -8.42
N ALA A 75 -2.42 18.97 -8.59
CA ALA A 75 -3.32 19.26 -7.49
C ALA A 75 -4.67 18.58 -7.70
N PHE A 76 -5.24 18.08 -6.61
CA PHE A 76 -6.54 17.42 -6.61
C PHE A 76 -7.18 17.48 -5.21
N HIS A 77 -8.45 17.18 -5.12
CA HIS A 77 -9.09 16.85 -3.85
C HIS A 77 -9.95 15.59 -3.99
N VAL A 78 -10.24 14.97 -2.87
CA VAL A 78 -11.23 13.90 -2.77
C VAL A 78 -12.51 14.54 -2.21
N GLN A 79 -13.57 14.56 -3.00
CA GLN A 79 -14.90 14.95 -2.55
C GLN A 79 -15.53 13.75 -1.82
N GLY A 80 -16.06 13.98 -0.63
CA GLY A 80 -16.75 12.96 0.18
C GLY A 80 -18.22 12.77 -0.22
N PRO A 81 -18.91 11.80 0.40
CA PRO A 81 -20.32 11.51 0.14
C PRO A 81 -21.27 12.68 0.47
N ASP A 82 -20.84 13.60 1.32
CA ASP A 82 -21.56 14.83 1.68
C ASP A 82 -21.32 16.00 0.72
N GLY A 83 -20.49 15.79 -0.31
CA GLY A 83 -20.11 16.80 -1.29
C GLY A 83 -18.97 17.73 -0.82
N ALA A 84 -18.49 17.60 0.43
CA ALA A 84 -17.36 18.36 0.94
C ALA A 84 -16.01 17.69 0.64
N PRO A 85 -14.90 18.44 0.58
CA PRO A 85 -13.58 17.84 0.52
C PRO A 85 -13.25 17.01 1.76
N VAL A 86 -12.71 15.81 1.56
CA VAL A 86 -12.21 14.96 2.65
C VAL A 86 -10.92 15.56 3.19
N THR A 87 -10.86 15.74 4.51
CA THR A 87 -9.69 16.30 5.21
C THR A 87 -9.11 15.37 6.26
N ARG A 88 -9.76 14.21 6.52
CA ARG A 88 -9.35 13.26 7.54
C ARG A 88 -9.08 11.89 6.91
N TYR A 89 -7.87 11.40 7.11
CA TYR A 89 -7.39 10.14 6.57
C TYR A 89 -6.69 9.30 7.65
N ALA A 90 -6.81 7.99 7.57
CA ALA A 90 -5.97 7.08 8.34
C ALA A 90 -4.60 6.97 7.68
N LEU A 91 -3.57 6.73 8.49
CA LEU A 91 -2.24 6.42 7.94
C LEU A 91 -2.20 4.94 7.53
N VAL A 92 -1.82 4.71 6.30
CA VAL A 92 -1.52 3.38 5.73
C VAL A 92 -0.08 3.43 5.27
N HIS A 93 0.76 2.52 5.73
CA HIS A 93 2.19 2.58 5.43
C HIS A 93 2.78 3.99 5.65
N GLU A 94 2.53 4.56 6.84
CA GLU A 94 3.01 5.88 7.28
C GLU A 94 2.52 7.08 6.45
N LYS A 95 1.67 6.87 5.45
CA LYS A 95 1.14 7.92 4.59
C LYS A 95 -0.38 7.97 4.61
N PRO A 96 -0.97 9.17 4.58
CA PRO A 96 -2.42 9.33 4.53
C PRO A 96 -3.01 9.05 3.13
N LEU A 97 -2.17 9.09 2.09
CA LEU A 97 -2.55 8.81 0.70
C LEU A 97 -1.33 8.40 -0.11
N HIS A 98 -1.48 7.34 -0.91
CA HIS A 98 -0.54 6.91 -1.93
C HIS A 98 -1.08 7.34 -3.29
N LEU A 99 -0.26 8.05 -4.06
CA LEU A 99 -0.61 8.44 -5.42
C LEU A 99 0.28 7.70 -6.41
N ILE A 100 -0.33 6.83 -7.18
CA ILE A 100 0.33 6.16 -8.30
C ILE A 100 0.03 6.96 -9.57
N VAL A 101 1.07 7.20 -10.35
CA VAL A 101 0.98 7.88 -11.65
C VAL A 101 1.62 7.00 -12.70
N VAL A 102 0.96 6.80 -13.82
CA VAL A 102 1.48 6.00 -14.92
C VAL A 102 0.92 6.49 -16.24
N ARG A 103 1.69 6.41 -17.32
CA ARG A 103 1.13 6.55 -18.66
C ARG A 103 0.22 5.37 -18.99
N ARG A 104 -0.73 5.58 -19.91
CA ARG A 104 -1.64 4.50 -20.33
C ARG A 104 -0.95 3.31 -21.01
N ASP A 105 0.30 3.47 -21.46
CA ASP A 105 1.17 2.40 -21.96
C ASP A 105 2.01 1.72 -20.85
N LEU A 106 1.72 2.04 -19.57
CA LEU A 106 2.40 1.54 -18.38
C LEU A 106 3.85 1.99 -18.23
N SER A 107 4.31 2.95 -19.02
CA SER A 107 5.60 3.62 -18.81
C SER A 107 5.47 4.80 -17.84
N GLY A 108 6.61 5.33 -17.38
CA GLY A 108 6.65 6.52 -16.53
C GLY A 108 5.95 6.35 -15.18
N PHE A 109 5.99 5.14 -14.61
CA PHE A 109 5.46 4.84 -13.29
C PHE A 109 6.12 5.71 -12.22
N GLN A 110 5.30 6.27 -11.33
CA GLN A 110 5.72 6.98 -10.14
C GLN A 110 4.79 6.59 -8.97
N HIS A 111 5.39 6.33 -7.82
CA HIS A 111 4.68 6.17 -6.56
C HIS A 111 5.09 7.31 -5.66
N VAL A 112 4.19 8.25 -5.41
CA VAL A 112 4.47 9.49 -4.69
C VAL A 112 3.45 9.72 -3.57
N HIS A 113 3.82 10.58 -2.61
CA HIS A 113 3.01 10.89 -1.45
C HIS A 113 2.72 12.39 -1.42
N PRO A 114 1.52 12.82 -1.87
CA PRO A 114 1.12 14.22 -1.87
C PRO A 114 1.03 14.82 -0.47
N SER A 115 1.13 16.14 -0.39
CA SER A 115 0.88 16.90 0.83
C SER A 115 -0.55 17.41 0.85
N LEU A 116 -1.24 17.19 1.98
CA LEU A 116 -2.59 17.69 2.23
C LEU A 116 -2.52 19.09 2.85
N VAL A 117 -3.27 20.05 2.27
CA VAL A 117 -3.49 21.35 2.89
C VAL A 117 -4.85 21.40 3.61
N PRO A 118 -5.07 22.37 4.53
CA PRO A 118 -6.24 22.35 5.42
C PRO A 118 -7.60 22.39 4.72
N ASP A 119 -7.70 22.89 3.50
CA ASP A 119 -8.93 22.93 2.70
C ASP A 119 -9.28 21.62 2.01
N GLY A 120 -8.46 20.57 2.20
CA GLY A 120 -8.64 19.26 1.59
C GLY A 120 -7.96 19.09 0.23
N THR A 121 -7.22 20.09 -0.22
CA THR A 121 -6.44 20.01 -1.47
C THR A 121 -5.16 19.21 -1.22
N TRP A 122 -4.88 18.28 -2.10
CA TRP A 122 -3.63 17.54 -2.21
C TRP A 122 -2.74 18.15 -3.28
N THR A 123 -1.45 18.29 -2.99
CA THR A 123 -0.47 18.79 -3.96
C THR A 123 0.78 17.94 -3.98
N VAL A 124 1.34 17.75 -5.18
CA VAL A 124 2.62 17.08 -5.37
C VAL A 124 3.30 17.56 -6.64
N PRO A 125 4.63 17.80 -6.65
CA PRO A 125 5.37 18.00 -7.88
C PRO A 125 5.41 16.67 -8.64
N LEU A 126 4.86 16.62 -9.85
CA LEU A 126 4.95 15.47 -10.74
C LEU A 126 5.88 15.78 -11.91
N ALA A 127 6.80 14.86 -12.18
CA ALA A 127 7.52 14.83 -13.43
C ALA A 127 6.72 13.99 -14.44
N LEU A 128 6.22 14.60 -15.50
CA LEU A 128 5.57 13.92 -16.61
C LEU A 128 6.52 13.99 -17.82
N PRO A 129 7.55 13.13 -17.88
CA PRO A 129 8.71 13.32 -18.75
C PRO A 129 8.41 13.10 -20.25
N ALA A 130 7.32 12.43 -20.56
CA ALA A 130 6.93 12.15 -21.93
C ALA A 130 5.51 12.66 -22.22
N PRO A 131 5.24 13.16 -23.42
CA PRO A 131 3.88 13.52 -23.81
C PRO A 131 3.00 12.29 -23.87
N GLY A 132 1.71 12.45 -23.60
CA GLY A 132 0.72 11.38 -23.68
C GLY A 132 -0.26 11.37 -22.53
N PRO A 133 -1.26 10.49 -22.59
CA PRO A 133 -2.25 10.36 -21.54
C PRO A 133 -1.65 9.65 -20.32
N TYR A 134 -1.75 10.29 -19.16
CA TYR A 134 -1.43 9.71 -17.87
C TYR A 134 -2.71 9.38 -17.11
N ARG A 135 -2.61 8.38 -16.24
CA ARG A 135 -3.64 8.05 -15.28
C ARG A 135 -3.04 8.12 -13.88
N VAL A 136 -3.80 8.66 -12.94
CA VAL A 136 -3.47 8.69 -11.52
C VAL A 136 -4.41 7.78 -10.76
N PHE A 137 -3.88 7.17 -9.69
CA PHE A 137 -4.64 6.39 -8.74
C PHE A 137 -4.40 6.96 -7.36
N ALA A 138 -5.46 7.41 -6.69
CA ALA A 138 -5.42 7.82 -5.30
C ALA A 138 -5.90 6.65 -4.44
N ASP A 139 -4.99 6.10 -3.66
CA ASP A 139 -5.22 5.00 -2.73
C ASP A 139 -5.12 5.52 -1.30
N PHE A 140 -6.22 5.46 -0.56
CA PHE A 140 -6.33 6.07 0.76
C PHE A 140 -7.41 5.41 1.61
N THR A 141 -7.36 5.71 2.90
CA THR A 141 -8.44 5.36 3.84
C THR A 141 -9.01 6.64 4.43
N ALA A 142 -10.21 7.02 4.00
CA ALA A 142 -10.92 8.17 4.55
C ALA A 142 -11.50 7.84 5.93
N LEU A 143 -11.50 8.83 6.83
CA LEU A 143 -12.18 8.78 8.13
C LEU A 143 -13.45 9.61 8.06
N ASP A 144 -14.61 8.97 8.27
CA ASP A 144 -15.87 9.69 8.36
C ASP A 144 -16.01 10.47 9.69
N ALA A 145 -17.13 11.17 9.87
CA ALA A 145 -17.37 11.97 11.08
C ALA A 145 -17.37 11.11 12.36
N ALA A 146 -17.76 9.84 12.27
CA ALA A 146 -17.74 8.88 13.38
C ALA A 146 -16.38 8.21 13.57
N GLY A 147 -15.38 8.52 12.74
CA GLY A 147 -14.06 7.90 12.76
C GLY A 147 -14.01 6.51 12.09
N ARG A 148 -15.05 6.11 11.36
CA ARG A 148 -15.04 4.83 10.63
C ARG A 148 -14.13 4.95 9.42
N GLN A 149 -13.39 3.89 9.17
CA GLN A 149 -12.43 3.81 8.09
C GLN A 149 -13.11 3.33 6.80
N ASN A 150 -12.87 4.06 5.71
CA ASN A 150 -13.36 3.74 4.39
C ASN A 150 -12.16 3.67 3.44
N ALA A 151 -11.68 2.47 3.15
CA ALA A 151 -10.59 2.24 2.22
C ALA A 151 -11.12 2.36 0.78
N VAL A 152 -10.45 3.20 -0.02
CA VAL A 152 -10.91 3.57 -1.37
C VAL A 152 -9.72 3.71 -2.32
N VAL A 153 -9.89 3.21 -3.54
CA VAL A 153 -8.98 3.51 -4.65
C VAL A 153 -9.77 4.18 -5.78
N LEU A 154 -9.41 5.41 -6.09
CA LEU A 154 -10.01 6.21 -7.17
C LEU A 154 -9.00 6.40 -8.29
N GLY A 155 -9.46 6.36 -9.55
CA GLY A 155 -8.59 6.61 -10.69
C GLY A 155 -9.13 7.72 -11.58
N ALA A 156 -8.25 8.63 -12.01
CA ALA A 156 -8.58 9.70 -12.94
C ALA A 156 -7.53 9.86 -14.03
N ASP A 157 -7.95 10.30 -15.20
CA ASP A 157 -7.02 10.68 -16.26
C ASP A 157 -6.48 12.09 -16.00
N VAL A 158 -5.17 12.24 -16.17
CA VAL A 158 -4.54 13.56 -16.17
C VAL A 158 -4.72 14.17 -17.56
N PRO A 159 -5.35 15.34 -17.65
CA PRO A 159 -5.47 16.02 -18.94
C PRO A 159 -4.08 16.21 -19.58
N PRO A 160 -3.90 15.90 -20.86
CA PRO A 160 -2.62 16.14 -21.53
C PRO A 160 -2.32 17.63 -21.54
N SER A 161 -1.09 17.98 -21.19
CA SER A 161 -0.60 19.37 -21.27
C SER A 161 -0.43 19.84 -22.73
N THR A 162 -0.48 18.93 -23.69
CA THR A 162 -0.48 19.18 -25.14
C THR A 162 -1.38 18.17 -25.85
N PRO A 163 -2.06 18.53 -26.96
CA PRO A 163 -2.86 17.59 -27.74
C PRO A 163 -1.98 16.45 -28.29
N VAL A 164 -2.32 15.21 -27.99
CA VAL A 164 -1.62 14.02 -28.48
C VAL A 164 -2.58 13.21 -29.37
N ALA A 165 -2.10 12.82 -30.54
CA ALA A 165 -2.82 11.90 -31.40
C ALA A 165 -2.98 10.52 -30.70
N PRO A 166 -4.10 9.81 -30.87
CA PRO A 166 -4.32 8.51 -30.27
C PRO A 166 -3.26 7.50 -30.76
N ALA A 167 -2.62 6.81 -29.83
CA ALA A 167 -1.69 5.74 -30.14
C ALA A 167 -2.47 4.50 -30.64
N PRO A 168 -1.93 3.73 -31.60
CA PRO A 168 -2.57 2.51 -32.08
C PRO A 168 -2.59 1.46 -30.95
N SER A 169 -3.75 0.84 -30.74
CA SER A 169 -3.92 -0.25 -29.78
C SER A 169 -3.17 -1.50 -30.25
N ALA A 170 -2.30 -2.05 -29.42
CA ALA A 170 -1.67 -3.33 -29.70
C ALA A 170 -2.67 -4.49 -29.55
N PRO A 171 -2.59 -5.55 -30.38
CA PRO A 171 -3.46 -6.71 -30.24
C PRO A 171 -3.19 -7.48 -28.96
N ALA A 172 -4.25 -7.89 -28.26
CA ALA A 172 -4.16 -8.73 -27.08
C ALA A 172 -3.68 -10.14 -27.48
N SER A 173 -2.55 -10.56 -26.93
CA SER A 173 -2.07 -11.96 -27.06
C SER A 173 -2.84 -12.86 -26.11
N ALA A 174 -3.36 -13.97 -26.60
CA ALA A 174 -3.98 -15.01 -25.79
C ALA A 174 -2.91 -15.70 -24.93
N SER A 175 -3.15 -15.75 -23.61
CA SER A 175 -2.26 -16.43 -22.67
C SER A 175 -2.54 -17.92 -22.57
N PRO A 176 -1.51 -18.77 -22.35
CA PRO A 176 -1.69 -20.21 -22.11
C PRO A 176 -2.33 -20.48 -20.74
N ALA A 177 -3.11 -21.56 -20.65
CA ALA A 177 -3.76 -22.00 -19.42
C ALA A 177 -2.74 -22.65 -18.47
N GLY A 178 -2.53 -22.06 -17.26
CA GLY A 178 -1.65 -22.59 -16.21
C GLY A 178 -1.27 -21.51 -15.19
N PRO A 179 -0.60 -21.88 -14.08
CA PRO A 179 -0.05 -20.89 -13.15
C PRO A 179 1.01 -20.04 -13.86
N SER A 180 0.92 -18.74 -13.71
CA SER A 180 1.78 -17.80 -14.43
C SER A 180 2.80 -17.15 -13.51
N VAL A 181 4.05 -17.13 -13.96
CA VAL A 181 5.18 -16.54 -13.23
C VAL A 181 5.58 -15.20 -13.86
N PRO A 182 6.12 -14.26 -13.08
CA PRO A 182 6.69 -13.03 -13.63
C PRO A 182 7.81 -13.33 -14.63
N THR A 183 7.86 -12.56 -15.72
CA THR A 183 8.85 -12.74 -16.77
C THR A 183 10.20 -12.16 -16.38
N GLY A 184 11.18 -13.06 -16.07
CA GLY A 184 12.58 -12.71 -15.86
C GLY A 184 12.89 -11.75 -14.70
N PRO A 185 14.17 -11.54 -14.40
CA PRO A 185 14.60 -10.57 -13.40
C PRO A 185 14.52 -9.14 -13.94
N SER A 186 14.29 -8.18 -13.04
CA SER A 186 14.34 -6.74 -13.29
C SER A 186 15.66 -6.17 -12.82
N THR A 187 16.35 -5.38 -13.65
CA THR A 187 17.60 -4.72 -13.26
C THR A 187 17.43 -3.21 -13.27
N VAL A 188 17.77 -2.56 -12.15
CA VAL A 188 17.71 -1.10 -11.96
C VAL A 188 18.85 -0.66 -11.04
N ASP A 189 19.57 0.40 -11.40
CA ASP A 189 20.65 1.00 -10.61
C ASP A 189 21.72 -0.02 -10.15
N GLY A 190 22.06 -1.00 -10.99
CA GLY A 190 23.00 -2.07 -10.67
C GLY A 190 22.49 -3.14 -9.70
N LEU A 191 21.23 -3.06 -9.32
CA LEU A 191 20.52 -4.07 -8.54
C LEU A 191 19.69 -4.96 -9.47
N THR A 192 19.68 -6.25 -9.20
CA THR A 192 18.84 -7.22 -9.91
C THR A 192 17.82 -7.79 -8.94
N VAL A 193 16.55 -7.70 -9.28
CA VAL A 193 15.45 -8.26 -8.52
C VAL A 193 14.90 -9.47 -9.25
N SER A 194 14.91 -10.61 -8.60
CA SER A 194 14.24 -11.83 -9.05
C SER A 194 12.94 -12.03 -8.29
N SER A 195 11.96 -12.65 -8.95
CA SER A 195 10.68 -13.03 -8.35
C SER A 195 10.51 -14.54 -8.35
N GLU A 196 9.95 -15.08 -7.28
CA GLU A 196 9.60 -16.50 -7.12
C GLU A 196 8.13 -16.60 -6.74
N GLY A 197 7.44 -17.56 -7.31
CA GLY A 197 6.01 -17.80 -7.09
C GLY A 197 5.21 -17.75 -8.39
N ALA A 198 3.95 -18.11 -8.31
CA ALA A 198 3.04 -18.14 -9.44
C ALA A 198 1.69 -17.55 -9.03
N LEU A 199 1.01 -16.85 -9.96
CA LEU A 199 -0.30 -16.27 -9.72
C LEU A 199 -1.41 -17.13 -10.30
N ARG A 200 -2.55 -17.16 -9.60
CA ARG A 200 -3.80 -17.77 -10.05
C ARG A 200 -4.96 -16.82 -9.86
N VAL A 201 -5.95 -16.94 -10.74
CA VAL A 201 -7.19 -16.15 -10.61
C VAL A 201 -7.91 -16.52 -9.32
N GLY A 202 -8.22 -15.53 -8.50
CA GLY A 202 -9.00 -15.67 -7.26
C GLY A 202 -8.32 -16.42 -6.12
N VAL A 203 -7.06 -16.83 -6.27
CA VAL A 203 -6.31 -17.56 -5.24
C VAL A 203 -5.15 -16.70 -4.75
N ALA A 204 -5.07 -16.49 -3.43
CA ALA A 204 -3.94 -15.81 -2.83
C ALA A 204 -2.72 -16.73 -2.82
N GLU A 205 -1.69 -16.36 -3.59
CA GLU A 205 -0.43 -17.09 -3.71
C GLU A 205 0.73 -16.21 -3.25
N PRO A 206 1.77 -16.80 -2.64
CA PRO A 206 2.92 -16.01 -2.23
C PRO A 206 3.81 -15.66 -3.43
N LEU A 207 4.19 -14.38 -3.53
CA LEU A 207 5.27 -13.89 -4.37
C LEU A 207 6.42 -13.42 -3.49
N LEU A 208 7.62 -13.89 -3.77
CA LEU A 208 8.84 -13.50 -3.08
C LEU A 208 9.74 -12.73 -4.04
N PHE A 209 10.35 -11.65 -3.55
CA PHE A 209 11.29 -10.85 -4.32
C PHE A 209 12.64 -10.80 -3.61
N ARG A 210 13.70 -11.20 -4.32
CA ARG A 210 15.08 -11.18 -3.84
C ARG A 210 15.89 -10.15 -4.60
N VAL A 211 16.69 -9.38 -3.87
CA VAL A 211 17.55 -8.36 -4.45
C VAL A 211 19.00 -8.80 -4.39
N THR A 212 19.69 -8.66 -5.50
CA THR A 212 21.14 -8.97 -5.60
C THR A 212 21.87 -7.81 -6.26
N ARG A 213 23.18 -7.67 -5.96
CA ARG A 213 24.11 -6.78 -6.65
C ARG A 213 25.26 -7.65 -7.19
N ALA A 214 25.43 -7.66 -8.50
CA ALA A 214 26.39 -8.56 -9.16
C ALA A 214 26.27 -10.03 -8.72
N GLY A 215 25.05 -10.53 -8.53
CA GLY A 215 24.76 -11.90 -8.10
C GLY A 215 24.88 -12.15 -6.59
N VAL A 216 25.34 -11.18 -5.80
CA VAL A 216 25.44 -11.29 -4.34
C VAL A 216 24.16 -10.72 -3.69
N PRO A 217 23.51 -11.46 -2.76
CA PRO A 217 22.34 -10.94 -2.03
C PRO A 217 22.66 -9.65 -1.30
N VAL A 218 21.74 -8.67 -1.36
CA VAL A 218 21.80 -7.42 -0.60
C VAL A 218 20.60 -7.31 0.32
N ALA A 219 20.81 -6.69 1.47
CA ALA A 219 19.74 -6.48 2.45
C ALA A 219 18.76 -5.40 1.97
N VAL A 220 17.49 -5.78 1.85
CA VAL A 220 16.40 -4.82 1.66
C VAL A 220 16.11 -4.15 2.99
N GLN A 221 15.97 -2.83 2.98
CA GLN A 221 15.70 -2.01 4.15
C GLN A 221 14.20 -1.71 4.29
N PRO A 222 13.69 -1.49 5.51
CA PRO A 222 12.33 -1.01 5.68
C PRO A 222 12.14 0.36 5.02
N TYR A 223 11.04 0.51 4.30
CA TYR A 223 10.59 1.74 3.69
C TYR A 223 9.09 1.87 3.89
N LEU A 224 8.63 2.96 4.52
CA LEU A 224 7.23 3.19 4.89
C LEU A 224 6.62 2.00 5.67
N GLY A 225 7.36 1.52 6.66
CA GLY A 225 6.92 0.45 7.56
C GLY A 225 6.92 -0.96 6.96
N ALA A 226 7.47 -1.16 5.75
CA ALA A 226 7.48 -2.44 5.06
C ALA A 226 8.80 -2.69 4.29
N TYR A 227 9.04 -3.94 3.88
CA TYR A 227 10.22 -4.30 3.08
C TYR A 227 9.99 -4.21 1.56
N GLY A 228 8.96 -3.46 1.16
CA GLY A 228 8.63 -3.13 -0.22
C GLY A 228 7.15 -2.83 -0.37
N HIS A 229 6.79 -2.16 -1.47
CA HIS A 229 5.42 -1.86 -1.85
C HIS A 229 5.20 -2.37 -3.26
N LEU A 230 4.19 -3.21 -3.44
CA LEU A 230 3.89 -3.83 -4.73
C LEU A 230 2.60 -3.26 -5.31
N THR A 231 2.72 -2.61 -6.45
CA THR A 231 1.59 -2.17 -7.28
C THR A 231 1.44 -3.10 -8.47
N MET A 232 0.22 -3.51 -8.77
CA MET A 232 -0.08 -4.34 -9.94
C MET A 232 -1.18 -3.69 -10.77
N LEU A 233 -0.94 -3.53 -12.07
CA LEU A 233 -1.86 -2.91 -13.03
C LEU A 233 -2.15 -3.89 -14.16
N ARG A 234 -3.44 -4.10 -14.47
CA ARG A 234 -3.84 -4.89 -15.64
C ARG A 234 -3.60 -4.09 -16.92
N GLU A 235 -2.92 -4.69 -17.90
CA GLU A 235 -2.52 -3.95 -19.11
C GLU A 235 -3.68 -3.45 -19.97
N THR A 236 -4.82 -4.15 -19.94
CA THR A 236 -5.97 -3.84 -20.82
C THR A 236 -6.73 -2.59 -20.41
N ASP A 237 -6.88 -2.33 -19.11
CA ASP A 237 -7.75 -1.27 -18.58
C ASP A 237 -7.16 -0.50 -17.40
N LEU A 238 -5.94 -0.85 -16.98
CA LEU A 238 -5.27 -0.29 -15.81
C LEU A 238 -6.00 -0.55 -14.49
N ALA A 239 -6.77 -1.63 -14.39
CA ALA A 239 -7.32 -2.06 -13.11
C ALA A 239 -6.19 -2.23 -12.09
N TYR A 240 -6.33 -1.52 -10.96
CA TYR A 240 -5.30 -1.36 -9.96
C TYR A 240 -5.51 -2.33 -8.80
N LEU A 241 -4.41 -2.96 -8.38
CA LEU A 241 -4.32 -3.72 -7.14
C LEU A 241 -3.19 -3.16 -6.29
N HIS A 242 -3.52 -2.77 -5.06
CA HIS A 242 -2.54 -2.50 -4.03
C HIS A 242 -2.32 -3.78 -3.23
N ILE A 243 -1.07 -4.19 -3.10
CA ILE A 243 -0.72 -5.47 -2.51
C ILE A 243 0.17 -5.22 -1.31
N HIS A 244 -0.26 -5.74 -0.15
CA HIS A 244 0.45 -5.55 1.10
C HIS A 244 1.57 -6.59 1.27
N PRO A 245 2.76 -6.16 1.74
CA PRO A 245 3.83 -7.07 2.08
C PRO A 245 3.54 -7.80 3.41
N GLU A 246 4.18 -8.94 3.59
CA GLU A 246 4.36 -9.51 4.93
C GLU A 246 5.21 -8.56 5.80
N PRO A 247 4.97 -8.52 7.12
CA PRO A 247 5.70 -7.61 8.02
C PRO A 247 7.21 -7.86 8.08
N GLY A 248 7.65 -9.06 7.73
CA GLY A 248 9.05 -9.48 7.79
C GLY A 248 9.55 -10.07 6.47
N LEU A 249 10.86 -10.16 6.34
CA LEU A 249 11.49 -10.88 5.23
C LEU A 249 11.35 -12.40 5.43
N ALA A 250 11.04 -13.11 4.36
CA ALA A 250 11.09 -14.59 4.29
C ALA A 250 12.43 -15.01 3.66
N ASP A 251 13.35 -15.55 4.47
CA ASP A 251 14.70 -15.92 4.04
C ASP A 251 15.41 -14.81 3.23
N GLY A 252 15.30 -13.57 3.70
CA GLY A 252 15.87 -12.39 3.05
C GLY A 252 15.10 -11.88 1.83
N ALA A 253 13.96 -12.46 1.48
CA ALA A 253 13.08 -12.01 0.41
C ALA A 253 11.92 -11.18 0.95
N ALA A 254 11.52 -10.13 0.25
CA ALA A 254 10.25 -9.46 0.47
C ALA A 254 9.12 -10.35 -0.04
N LYS A 255 8.13 -10.64 0.81
CA LYS A 255 7.02 -11.55 0.50
C LYS A 255 5.70 -10.81 0.45
N PHE A 256 4.90 -11.14 -0.55
CA PHE A 256 3.56 -10.60 -0.77
C PHE A 256 2.57 -11.73 -1.01
N TRP A 257 1.33 -11.54 -0.56
CA TRP A 257 0.22 -12.41 -0.94
C TRP A 257 -0.59 -11.75 -2.05
N VAL A 258 -0.67 -12.40 -3.20
CA VAL A 258 -1.29 -11.83 -4.40
C VAL A 258 -2.36 -12.77 -4.93
N ALA A 259 -3.57 -12.25 -5.09
CA ALA A 259 -4.64 -12.93 -5.80
C ALA A 259 -4.94 -12.14 -7.08
N ALA A 260 -4.77 -12.75 -8.24
CA ALA A 260 -5.11 -12.09 -9.49
C ALA A 260 -6.65 -12.01 -9.64
N PRO A 261 -7.20 -10.83 -10.02
CA PRO A 261 -8.66 -10.65 -10.11
C PRO A 261 -9.27 -11.34 -11.33
N SER A 262 -8.48 -11.59 -12.37
CA SER A 262 -8.90 -12.19 -13.62
C SER A 262 -7.70 -12.75 -14.38
N ALA A 263 -7.95 -13.53 -15.41
CA ALA A 263 -6.95 -13.79 -16.45
C ALA A 263 -6.57 -12.50 -17.18
N GLY A 264 -5.38 -12.48 -17.75
CA GLY A 264 -4.84 -11.34 -18.50
C GLY A 264 -3.37 -11.06 -18.19
N THR A 265 -2.83 -10.04 -18.85
CA THR A 265 -1.46 -9.56 -18.61
C THR A 265 -1.48 -8.41 -17.63
N PHE A 266 -0.56 -8.45 -16.67
CA PHE A 266 -0.39 -7.43 -15.64
C PHE A 266 1.05 -6.92 -15.63
N ARG A 267 1.19 -5.63 -15.36
CA ARG A 267 2.48 -5.02 -15.02
C ARG A 267 2.57 -4.86 -13.51
N MET A 268 3.68 -5.30 -12.94
CA MET A 268 3.99 -5.13 -11.52
C MET A 268 5.14 -4.14 -11.35
N PHE A 269 5.04 -3.31 -10.32
CA PHE A 269 6.03 -2.34 -9.89
C PHE A 269 6.31 -2.57 -8.41
N LEU A 270 7.54 -2.94 -8.09
CA LEU A 270 8.00 -3.15 -6.73
C LEU A 270 8.92 -2.00 -6.32
N ASP A 271 8.47 -1.18 -5.38
CA ASP A 271 9.32 -0.20 -4.71
C ASP A 271 9.99 -0.87 -3.52
N TYR A 272 11.30 -0.75 -3.42
CA TYR A 272 12.12 -1.33 -2.34
C TYR A 272 13.30 -0.41 -2.02
N GLN A 273 13.81 -0.49 -0.79
CA GLN A 273 14.92 0.36 -0.35
C GLN A 273 16.20 -0.46 -0.17
N VAL A 274 17.30 0.03 -0.75
CA VAL A 274 18.66 -0.49 -0.57
C VAL A 274 19.60 0.71 -0.41
N ASP A 275 20.52 0.65 0.54
CA ASP A 275 21.51 1.71 0.84
C ASP A 275 20.88 3.10 1.06
N GLY A 276 19.68 3.14 1.63
CA GLY A 276 18.94 4.38 1.90
C GLY A 276 18.24 4.99 0.68
N ALA A 277 18.36 4.40 -0.52
CA ALA A 277 17.70 4.83 -1.74
C ALA A 277 16.52 3.91 -2.09
N VAL A 278 15.42 4.50 -2.57
CA VAL A 278 14.26 3.75 -3.08
C VAL A 278 14.45 3.48 -4.56
N HIS A 279 14.22 2.23 -4.96
CA HIS A 279 14.32 1.74 -6.33
C HIS A 279 13.00 1.11 -6.74
N THR A 280 12.66 1.13 -8.03
CA THR A 280 11.44 0.52 -8.57
C THR A 280 11.78 -0.55 -9.58
N ALA A 281 11.57 -1.83 -9.23
CA ALA A 281 11.67 -2.96 -10.17
C ALA A 281 10.36 -3.18 -10.90
N GLN A 282 10.43 -3.60 -12.17
CA GLN A 282 9.26 -3.82 -13.01
C GLN A 282 9.21 -5.25 -13.55
N PHE A 283 8.01 -5.82 -13.57
CA PHE A 283 7.78 -7.18 -14.08
C PHE A 283 6.51 -7.22 -14.91
N THR A 284 6.46 -8.15 -15.87
CA THR A 284 5.23 -8.51 -16.57
C THR A 284 4.83 -9.91 -16.15
N VAL A 285 3.55 -10.14 -15.88
CA VAL A 285 3.01 -11.45 -15.58
C VAL A 285 1.74 -11.69 -16.36
N ALA A 286 1.68 -12.83 -17.05
CA ALA A 286 0.46 -13.29 -17.70
C ALA A 286 -0.24 -14.28 -16.76
N VAL A 287 -1.51 -14.05 -16.43
CA VAL A 287 -2.34 -14.90 -15.58
C VAL A 287 -3.42 -15.55 -16.42
N SER A 288 -3.65 -16.84 -16.26
CA SER A 288 -4.61 -17.64 -17.02
C SER A 288 -5.60 -18.37 -16.13
#